data_fb78dd0e79532db387386cc451b79e6e
#
_entry.id   fb78dd0e79532db387386cc451b79e6e
#
_cell.length_a   1.000
_cell.length_b   1.000
_cell.length_c   1.000
_cell.angle_alpha   90.00
_cell.angle_beta   90.00
_cell.angle_gamma   90.00
#
_symmetry.space_group_name_H-M   'P 1'
#
loop_
_entity.id
_entity.type
_entity.pdbx_description
1 polymer ?
#
loop_
_entity_poly.entity_id
_entity_poly.type
_entity_poly.pdbx_seq_one_letter_code
_entity_poly.pdbx_strand_id
1 'polypeptide(L)'
;MSYKIGFAGTDGRTLLSAVVTSTATSENYGNDFQGVVIRGMPAMPPFAMSMQWPVKFISTADNSKTAYASAIIDALKNGSIDCVVPMPEDLLLDGLLDNLEEVGLSDRVIGFTRKNSFIEGDKIACKHLCHEYNIPVADKWYAVDAGNYEEILRTCLVLLDLYGGAVLKYPYSAGGKGSRIILNSWEIKEVYDTLIKDYGKSYKQRFGKKSQWPLLIESRMSGVEISFIILIDKNGNFQILPTSMDYPERFPGPASKDNPITGGMGSISPHPMETPDLFEMVATDIVTPLIKAMREKNMLRPCLIYPGCFLSFDDHMAPTRIRVCEINIRPPEPEWQPIIRRIRNLGALIKATIEGNLDEVIPEVRSDQISICVALVTGSGGPQSQKGYPWSCTKGELVDIDFAYLKKKKIQVIPSAMTYSSEEGIFKSDGSRVIYCNVNATVTPGKSRAKAAERLRQKILTAFENGKIRVIPRENPQGNRLDFRRDIGNHFDMAEALLPTIV
;
A
#
# COMPACT_ATOMS: atom_id res chain seq x y z
N MET A 1 6.46 1.84 31.67
CA MET A 1 5.34 1.09 31.05
C MET A 1 5.49 1.20 29.54
N SER A 2 5.25 0.10 28.82
CA SER A 2 5.36 0.06 27.37
C SER A 2 4.32 0.96 26.71
N TYR A 3 4.72 1.74 25.70
CA TYR A 3 3.81 2.54 24.88
C TYR A 3 3.11 1.62 23.87
N LYS A 4 1.78 1.60 23.90
CA LYS A 4 0.95 0.63 23.17
C LYS A 4 0.33 1.27 21.94
N ILE A 5 0.67 0.74 20.77
CA ILE A 5 0.20 1.26 19.49
C ILE A 5 -0.82 0.29 18.89
N GLY A 6 -2.06 0.76 18.74
CA GLY A 6 -3.15 0.04 18.07
C GLY A 6 -3.02 0.14 16.55
N PHE A 7 -2.99 -0.99 15.88
CA PHE A 7 -3.10 -1.07 14.42
C PHE A 7 -4.47 -1.62 14.05
N ALA A 8 -5.26 -0.81 13.39
CA ALA A 8 -6.67 -1.07 13.15
C ALA A 8 -6.88 -1.52 11.70
N GLY A 9 -7.25 -2.79 11.48
CA GLY A 9 -7.47 -3.36 10.14
C GLY A 9 -7.52 -4.88 10.11
N THR A 10 -7.86 -5.43 8.95
CA THR A 10 -8.00 -6.88 8.72
C THR A 10 -7.02 -7.43 7.68
N ASP A 11 -6.05 -6.65 7.26
CA ASP A 11 -5.05 -7.02 6.25
C ASP A 11 -3.69 -7.39 6.85
N GLY A 12 -2.80 -7.93 6.02
CA GLY A 12 -1.49 -8.42 6.45
C GLY A 12 -0.60 -7.32 7.03
N ARG A 13 -0.67 -6.09 6.51
CA ARG A 13 0.10 -4.93 7.01
C ARG A 13 -0.25 -4.60 8.47
N THR A 14 -1.50 -4.82 8.88
CA THR A 14 -1.96 -4.62 10.27
C THR A 14 -1.17 -5.51 11.25
N LEU A 15 -1.13 -6.81 10.98
CA LEU A 15 -0.38 -7.76 11.81
C LEU A 15 1.12 -7.48 11.79
N LEU A 16 1.69 -7.25 10.60
CA LEU A 16 3.12 -7.00 10.47
C LEU A 16 3.55 -5.73 11.21
N SER A 17 2.76 -4.65 11.13
CA SER A 17 3.03 -3.41 11.88
C SER A 17 3.09 -3.66 13.38
N ALA A 18 2.14 -4.44 13.92
CA ALA A 18 2.14 -4.79 15.34
C ALA A 18 3.36 -5.66 15.72
N VAL A 19 3.74 -6.62 14.85
CA VAL A 19 4.93 -7.46 15.06
C VAL A 19 6.20 -6.63 15.05
N VAL A 20 6.39 -5.76 14.04
CA VAL A 20 7.60 -4.91 13.93
C VAL A 20 7.68 -3.97 15.12
N THR A 21 6.59 -3.33 15.51
CA THR A 21 6.55 -2.43 16.68
C THR A 21 6.95 -3.14 17.98
N SER A 22 6.53 -4.41 18.15
CA SER A 22 6.82 -5.18 19.38
C SER A 22 8.19 -5.87 19.37
N THR A 23 8.84 -6.00 18.22
CA THR A 23 10.07 -6.81 18.10
C THR A 23 11.29 -6.07 17.55
N ALA A 24 11.09 -4.91 16.93
CA ALA A 24 12.18 -4.10 16.44
C ALA A 24 12.93 -3.44 17.60
N THR A 25 14.25 -3.33 17.47
CA THR A 25 15.12 -2.72 18.45
C THR A 25 15.72 -1.45 17.88
N SER A 26 15.41 -0.32 18.52
CA SER A 26 16.01 0.98 18.24
C SER A 26 17.36 1.10 18.97
N GLU A 27 18.29 1.81 18.35
CA GLU A 27 19.58 2.13 18.96
C GLU A 27 19.50 3.41 19.81
N ASN A 28 18.62 4.36 19.43
CA ASN A 28 18.59 5.70 20.00
C ASN A 28 17.28 6.07 20.72
N TYR A 29 16.16 5.41 20.42
CA TYR A 29 14.81 5.88 20.84
C TYR A 29 14.08 4.92 21.80
N GLY A 30 14.80 3.96 22.38
CA GLY A 30 14.21 2.97 23.31
C GLY A 30 13.40 1.89 22.58
N ASN A 31 13.06 0.84 23.32
CA ASN A 31 12.45 -0.38 22.78
C ASN A 31 11.17 -0.79 23.53
N ASP A 32 10.61 0.11 24.34
CA ASP A 32 9.43 -0.21 25.17
C ASP A 32 8.12 0.11 24.43
N PHE A 33 7.95 -0.52 23.26
CA PHE A 33 6.76 -0.41 22.42
C PHE A 33 6.05 -1.74 22.30
N GLN A 34 4.72 -1.70 22.32
CA GLN A 34 3.87 -2.86 22.10
C GLN A 34 2.88 -2.61 20.97
N GLY A 35 2.92 -3.43 19.93
CA GLY A 35 1.91 -3.46 18.87
C GLY A 35 0.68 -4.24 19.30
N VAL A 36 -0.48 -3.68 19.03
CA VAL A 36 -1.79 -4.27 19.34
C VAL A 36 -2.62 -4.28 18.05
N VAL A 37 -3.10 -5.45 17.63
CA VAL A 37 -4.02 -5.56 16.49
C VAL A 37 -5.45 -5.34 16.97
N ILE A 38 -6.15 -4.40 16.34
CA ILE A 38 -7.57 -4.14 16.63
C ILE A 38 -8.40 -4.73 15.49
N ARG A 39 -9.33 -5.59 15.87
CA ARG A 39 -10.14 -6.47 15.02
C ARG A 39 -9.30 -7.60 14.40
N GLY A 40 -8.42 -7.35 13.46
CA GLY A 40 -7.71 -8.40 12.75
C GLY A 40 -8.63 -9.38 11.99
N MET A 41 -8.09 -10.22 11.13
CA MET A 41 -8.83 -11.36 10.60
C MET A 41 -8.74 -12.56 11.57
N PRO A 42 -9.71 -13.48 11.56
CA PRO A 42 -9.74 -14.66 12.46
C PRO A 42 -8.46 -15.52 12.42
N ALA A 43 -7.74 -15.52 11.30
CA ALA A 43 -6.49 -16.25 11.15
C ALA A 43 -5.29 -15.62 11.90
N MET A 44 -5.33 -14.32 12.24
CA MET A 44 -4.16 -13.62 12.80
C MET A 44 -3.73 -14.09 14.19
N PRO A 45 -4.64 -14.27 15.19
CA PRO A 45 -4.22 -14.75 16.51
C PRO A 45 -3.55 -16.13 16.47
N PRO A 46 -4.13 -17.19 15.88
CA PRO A 46 -3.45 -18.48 15.80
C PRO A 46 -2.18 -18.46 14.95
N PHE A 47 -2.11 -17.57 13.95
CA PHE A 47 -0.92 -17.36 13.15
C PHE A 47 0.22 -16.74 13.98
N ALA A 48 -0.07 -15.70 14.75
CA ALA A 48 0.87 -15.07 15.65
C ALA A 48 1.39 -16.04 16.73
N MET A 49 0.51 -16.89 17.27
CA MET A 49 0.89 -17.97 18.20
C MET A 49 1.85 -18.97 17.54
N SER A 50 1.55 -19.43 16.34
CA SER A 50 2.41 -20.37 15.59
C SER A 50 3.79 -19.77 15.29
N MET A 51 3.85 -18.47 15.04
CA MET A 51 5.09 -17.72 14.83
C MET A 51 5.77 -17.26 16.11
N GLN A 52 5.12 -17.37 17.27
CA GLN A 52 5.57 -16.89 18.59
C GLN A 52 5.84 -15.38 18.61
N TRP A 53 4.95 -14.60 18.01
CA TRP A 53 5.05 -13.13 18.02
C TRP A 53 4.41 -12.53 19.28
N PRO A 54 5.04 -11.53 19.93
CA PRO A 54 4.55 -10.91 21.14
C PRO A 54 3.50 -9.80 20.83
N VAL A 55 2.43 -10.16 20.11
CA VAL A 55 1.37 -9.24 19.68
C VAL A 55 0.11 -9.48 20.49
N LYS A 56 -0.57 -8.41 20.88
CA LYS A 56 -1.88 -8.46 21.52
C LYS A 56 -2.99 -8.23 20.50
N PHE A 57 -4.18 -8.71 20.82
CA PHE A 57 -5.36 -8.59 19.97
C PHE A 57 -6.53 -8.01 20.77
N ILE A 58 -7.27 -7.08 20.17
CA ILE A 58 -8.53 -6.54 20.66
C ILE A 58 -9.61 -6.94 19.65
N SER A 59 -10.60 -7.70 20.10
CA SER A 59 -11.73 -8.12 19.29
C SER A 59 -12.80 -7.04 19.24
N THR A 60 -13.58 -7.03 18.16
CA THR A 60 -14.82 -6.23 18.04
C THR A 60 -16.03 -7.10 18.31
N ALA A 61 -17.13 -6.50 18.75
CA ALA A 61 -18.38 -7.24 19.03
C ALA A 61 -18.95 -7.91 17.77
N ASP A 62 -18.85 -7.22 16.65
CA ASP A 62 -19.25 -7.70 15.33
C ASP A 62 -18.43 -7.02 14.23
N ASN A 63 -18.81 -7.19 12.97
CA ASN A 63 -18.14 -6.63 11.80
C ASN A 63 -18.66 -5.23 11.41
N SER A 64 -19.51 -4.61 12.22
CA SER A 64 -20.02 -3.27 11.94
C SER A 64 -18.97 -2.18 12.18
N LYS A 65 -19.10 -1.06 11.46
CA LYS A 65 -18.26 0.13 11.64
C LYS A 65 -18.39 0.71 13.05
N THR A 66 -19.58 0.67 13.62
CA THR A 66 -19.87 1.15 14.97
C THR A 66 -19.16 0.30 16.03
N ALA A 67 -19.21 -1.03 15.94
CA ALA A 67 -18.49 -1.91 16.86
C ALA A 67 -16.98 -1.70 16.78
N TYR A 68 -16.47 -1.39 15.58
CA TYR A 68 -15.07 -1.10 15.37
C TYR A 68 -14.62 0.21 16.04
N ALA A 69 -15.39 1.29 15.83
CA ALA A 69 -15.13 2.57 16.48
C ALA A 69 -15.25 2.46 18.01
N SER A 70 -16.27 1.75 18.52
CA SER A 70 -16.44 1.50 19.97
C SER A 70 -15.24 0.77 20.57
N ALA A 71 -14.76 -0.29 19.93
CA ALA A 71 -13.60 -1.04 20.43
C ALA A 71 -12.33 -0.18 20.52
N ILE A 72 -12.11 0.72 19.56
CA ILE A 72 -11.00 1.68 19.57
C ILE A 72 -11.17 2.69 20.70
N ILE A 73 -12.36 3.28 20.85
CA ILE A 73 -12.66 4.26 21.90
C ILE A 73 -12.45 3.62 23.28
N ASP A 74 -12.97 2.43 23.52
CA ASP A 74 -12.82 1.72 24.79
C ASP A 74 -11.36 1.38 25.08
N ALA A 75 -10.61 0.95 24.08
CA ALA A 75 -9.20 0.63 24.20
C ALA A 75 -8.33 1.86 24.56
N LEU A 76 -8.64 3.03 23.96
CA LEU A 76 -7.99 4.30 24.29
C LEU A 76 -8.36 4.78 25.70
N LYS A 77 -9.63 4.67 26.10
CA LYS A 77 -10.12 5.10 27.42
C LYS A 77 -9.56 4.26 28.57
N ASN A 78 -9.48 2.95 28.38
CA ASN A 78 -9.01 2.02 29.43
C ASN A 78 -7.47 1.82 29.42
N GLY A 79 -6.74 2.47 28.52
CA GLY A 79 -5.29 2.37 28.41
C GLY A 79 -4.78 1.03 27.85
N SER A 80 -5.63 0.28 27.13
CA SER A 80 -5.22 -0.91 26.37
C SER A 80 -4.34 -0.52 25.18
N ILE A 81 -4.54 0.68 24.64
CA ILE A 81 -3.69 1.34 23.66
C ILE A 81 -3.50 2.82 24.02
N ASP A 82 -2.39 3.42 23.60
CA ASP A 82 -2.09 4.84 23.80
C ASP A 82 -2.45 5.66 22.55
N CYS A 83 -2.30 5.07 21.37
CA CYS A 83 -2.71 5.67 20.09
C CYS A 83 -3.15 4.60 19.09
N VAL A 84 -3.72 5.02 17.96
CA VAL A 84 -4.18 4.13 16.88
C VAL A 84 -3.74 4.60 15.50
N VAL A 85 -3.34 3.64 14.67
CA VAL A 85 -3.05 3.80 13.24
C VAL A 85 -4.08 2.99 12.44
N PRO A 86 -5.05 3.65 11.78
CA PRO A 86 -5.94 3.00 10.83
C PRO A 86 -5.14 2.50 9.62
N MET A 87 -5.28 1.23 9.28
CA MET A 87 -4.52 0.62 8.20
C MET A 87 -5.22 0.74 6.83
N PRO A 88 -6.55 0.46 6.70
CA PRO A 88 -7.30 0.70 5.48
C PRO A 88 -7.92 2.11 5.46
N GLU A 89 -8.08 2.66 4.27
CA GLU A 89 -8.67 3.98 4.02
C GLU A 89 -10.15 4.07 4.40
N ASP A 90 -10.88 2.98 4.28
CA ASP A 90 -12.33 2.94 4.55
C ASP A 90 -12.67 3.35 6.00
N LEU A 91 -11.82 3.06 6.95
CA LEU A 91 -12.01 3.50 8.34
C LEU A 91 -12.06 5.03 8.46
N LEU A 92 -11.20 5.73 7.73
CA LEU A 92 -11.14 7.20 7.72
C LEU A 92 -12.28 7.79 6.89
N LEU A 93 -12.52 7.23 5.71
CA LEU A 93 -13.63 7.64 4.83
C LEU A 93 -15.01 7.43 5.49
N ASP A 94 -15.13 6.44 6.35
CA ASP A 94 -16.33 6.14 7.12
C ASP A 94 -16.49 6.99 8.38
N GLY A 95 -15.47 7.82 8.73
CA GLY A 95 -15.53 8.78 9.84
C GLY A 95 -15.10 8.22 11.19
N LEU A 96 -14.17 7.28 11.22
CA LEU A 96 -13.58 6.83 12.49
C LEU A 96 -13.07 8.01 13.32
N LEU A 97 -12.37 8.93 12.67
CA LEU A 97 -11.79 10.07 13.35
C LEU A 97 -12.85 11.05 13.86
N ASP A 98 -13.92 11.25 13.09
CA ASP A 98 -15.05 12.10 13.49
C ASP A 98 -15.70 11.54 14.78
N ASN A 99 -15.89 10.22 14.87
CA ASN A 99 -16.41 9.58 16.08
C ASN A 99 -15.48 9.75 17.30
N LEU A 100 -14.16 9.80 17.07
CA LEU A 100 -13.19 10.05 18.16
C LEU A 100 -13.13 11.53 18.53
N GLU A 101 -13.39 12.46 17.62
CA GLU A 101 -13.53 13.87 17.93
C GLU A 101 -14.69 14.14 18.89
N GLU A 102 -15.85 13.48 18.69
CA GLU A 102 -17.01 13.58 19.57
C GLU A 102 -16.73 13.21 21.02
N VAL A 103 -15.73 12.36 21.26
CA VAL A 103 -15.35 11.91 22.61
C VAL A 103 -13.98 12.44 23.09
N GLY A 104 -13.38 13.41 22.36
CA GLY A 104 -12.14 14.08 22.74
C GLY A 104 -10.89 13.21 22.63
N LEU A 105 -10.84 12.23 21.71
CA LEU A 105 -9.73 11.28 21.53
C LEU A 105 -9.06 11.38 20.15
N SER A 106 -9.44 12.35 19.32
CA SER A 106 -8.96 12.45 17.95
C SER A 106 -7.47 12.78 17.81
N ASP A 107 -6.85 13.36 18.82
CA ASP A 107 -5.41 13.64 18.90
C ASP A 107 -4.54 12.39 19.07
N ARG A 108 -5.16 11.24 19.40
CA ARG A 108 -4.50 9.93 19.52
C ARG A 108 -4.60 9.07 18.26
N VAL A 109 -4.99 9.65 17.13
CA VAL A 109 -5.20 8.93 15.86
C VAL A 109 -4.33 9.50 14.75
N ILE A 110 -3.63 8.63 14.03
CA ILE A 110 -2.95 9.00 12.79
C ILE A 110 -3.95 8.90 11.64
N GLY A 111 -4.38 10.04 11.08
CA GLY A 111 -5.31 10.04 9.95
C GLY A 111 -6.09 11.33 9.79
N PHE A 112 -7.13 11.29 8.96
CA PHE A 112 -7.95 12.43 8.58
C PHE A 112 -9.41 12.24 8.99
N THR A 113 -10.13 13.34 9.23
CA THR A 113 -11.60 13.33 9.32
C THR A 113 -12.21 12.92 7.98
N ARG A 114 -13.46 12.46 7.99
CA ARG A 114 -14.20 12.15 6.76
C ARG A 114 -14.16 13.30 5.74
N LYS A 115 -14.35 14.53 6.22
CA LYS A 115 -14.29 15.74 5.39
C LYS A 115 -12.95 15.88 4.68
N ASN A 116 -11.85 15.61 5.37
CA ASN A 116 -10.49 15.82 4.86
C ASN A 116 -9.91 14.58 4.13
N SER A 117 -10.57 13.44 4.25
CA SER A 117 -10.20 12.20 3.53
C SER A 117 -10.47 12.29 2.01
N PHE A 118 -10.98 13.43 1.49
CA PHE A 118 -11.11 13.66 0.06
C PHE A 118 -9.76 13.55 -0.68
N ILE A 119 -8.64 13.77 0.00
CA ILE A 119 -7.30 13.65 -0.58
C ILE A 119 -7.11 12.29 -1.28
N GLU A 120 -7.61 11.20 -0.69
CA GLU A 120 -7.67 9.90 -1.35
C GLU A 120 -9.04 9.61 -1.98
N GLY A 121 -10.11 10.00 -1.32
CA GLY A 121 -11.49 9.64 -1.68
C GLY A 121 -12.06 10.36 -2.91
N ASP A 122 -11.43 11.45 -3.38
CA ASP A 122 -11.85 12.23 -4.55
C ASP A 122 -10.63 12.76 -5.31
N LYS A 123 -10.25 12.05 -6.38
CA LYS A 123 -9.07 12.39 -7.19
C LYS A 123 -9.16 13.78 -7.83
N ILE A 124 -10.35 14.26 -8.15
CA ILE A 124 -10.55 15.59 -8.75
C ILE A 124 -10.32 16.68 -7.69
N ALA A 125 -10.89 16.54 -6.51
CA ALA A 125 -10.67 17.47 -5.41
C ALA A 125 -9.19 17.48 -4.98
N CYS A 126 -8.52 16.33 -4.95
CA CYS A 126 -7.08 16.23 -4.71
C CYS A 126 -6.26 16.96 -5.79
N LYS A 127 -6.62 16.87 -7.08
CA LYS A 127 -5.94 17.59 -8.17
C LYS A 127 -6.12 19.11 -8.05
N HIS A 128 -7.31 19.56 -7.67
CA HIS A 128 -7.53 20.98 -7.39
C HIS A 128 -6.64 21.49 -6.24
N LEU A 129 -6.53 20.71 -5.14
CA LEU A 129 -5.63 21.03 -4.04
C LEU A 129 -4.17 21.10 -4.52
N CYS A 130 -3.71 20.10 -5.27
CA CYS A 130 -2.35 20.07 -5.80
C CYS A 130 -2.08 21.31 -6.69
N HIS A 131 -3.01 21.66 -7.57
CA HIS A 131 -2.88 22.80 -8.46
C HIS A 131 -2.83 24.13 -7.70
N GLU A 132 -3.72 24.32 -6.71
CA GLU A 132 -3.79 25.52 -5.88
C GLU A 132 -2.47 25.80 -5.12
N TYR A 133 -1.77 24.74 -4.72
CA TYR A 133 -0.53 24.83 -3.94
C TYR A 133 0.74 24.50 -4.74
N ASN A 134 0.65 24.45 -6.05
CA ASN A 134 1.76 24.16 -6.98
C ASN A 134 2.46 22.81 -6.74
N ILE A 135 1.74 21.82 -6.23
CA ILE A 135 2.23 20.44 -6.15
C ILE A 135 2.21 19.84 -7.57
N PRO A 136 3.35 19.34 -8.09
CA PRO A 136 3.41 18.84 -9.46
C PRO A 136 2.51 17.61 -9.68
N VAL A 137 1.65 17.69 -10.70
CA VAL A 137 0.77 16.60 -11.15
C VAL A 137 0.92 16.37 -12.65
N ALA A 138 0.06 15.59 -13.27
CA ALA A 138 0.02 15.45 -14.73
C ALA A 138 -0.04 16.84 -15.42
N ASP A 139 0.68 17.00 -16.54
CA ASP A 139 0.83 18.29 -17.23
C ASP A 139 -0.49 18.91 -17.64
N LYS A 140 -1.47 18.06 -17.96
CA LYS A 140 -2.87 18.46 -18.22
C LYS A 140 -3.81 17.48 -17.55
N TRP A 141 -4.88 18.02 -17.00
CA TRP A 141 -5.98 17.22 -16.46
C TRP A 141 -7.30 17.97 -16.57
N TYR A 142 -8.38 17.23 -16.72
CA TYR A 142 -9.73 17.75 -16.94
C TYR A 142 -10.74 16.91 -16.14
N ALA A 143 -11.73 17.59 -15.57
CA ALA A 143 -12.91 16.94 -15.02
C ALA A 143 -14.04 17.12 -16.03
N VAL A 144 -14.51 16.02 -16.63
CA VAL A 144 -15.52 16.02 -17.68
C VAL A 144 -16.72 15.18 -17.26
N ASP A 145 -17.94 15.62 -17.57
CA ASP A 145 -19.15 14.82 -17.29
C ASP A 145 -19.10 13.51 -18.10
N ALA A 146 -19.25 12.39 -17.41
CA ALA A 146 -19.32 11.06 -18.01
C ALA A 146 -20.47 10.91 -19.04
N GLY A 147 -21.50 11.72 -18.97
CA GLY A 147 -22.56 11.77 -19.97
C GLY A 147 -22.18 12.46 -21.29
N ASN A 148 -21.08 13.22 -21.29
CA ASN A 148 -20.61 13.97 -22.48
C ASN A 148 -19.48 13.24 -23.21
N TYR A 149 -19.82 12.16 -23.91
CA TYR A 149 -18.84 11.36 -24.64
C TYR A 149 -18.06 12.14 -25.69
N GLU A 150 -18.67 13.10 -26.35
CA GLU A 150 -18.00 13.94 -27.38
C GLU A 150 -16.86 14.76 -26.80
N GLU A 151 -17.07 15.35 -25.61
CA GLU A 151 -16.03 16.09 -24.90
C GLU A 151 -14.91 15.18 -24.40
N ILE A 152 -15.27 14.00 -23.89
CA ILE A 152 -14.31 12.98 -23.46
C ILE A 152 -13.45 12.55 -24.65
N LEU A 153 -14.06 12.21 -25.79
CA LEU A 153 -13.37 11.84 -27.01
C LEU A 153 -12.39 12.93 -27.46
N ARG A 154 -12.88 14.17 -27.60
CA ARG A 154 -12.05 15.31 -28.01
C ARG A 154 -10.88 15.54 -27.06
N THR A 155 -11.12 15.50 -25.75
CA THR A 155 -10.08 15.68 -24.74
C THR A 155 -9.03 14.58 -24.83
N CYS A 156 -9.43 13.31 -24.95
CA CYS A 156 -8.50 12.20 -25.11
C CYS A 156 -7.67 12.31 -26.39
N LEU A 157 -8.28 12.71 -27.54
CA LEU A 157 -7.55 12.88 -28.79
C LEU A 157 -6.48 13.98 -28.69
N VAL A 158 -6.78 15.10 -28.05
CA VAL A 158 -5.80 16.17 -27.81
C VAL A 158 -4.66 15.69 -26.92
N LEU A 159 -4.94 14.91 -25.88
CA LEU A 159 -3.90 14.38 -24.98
C LEU A 159 -3.05 13.30 -25.66
N LEU A 160 -3.64 12.48 -26.52
CA LEU A 160 -2.91 11.51 -27.33
C LEU A 160 -1.91 12.21 -28.27
N ASP A 161 -2.34 13.26 -28.96
CA ASP A 161 -1.51 14.02 -29.88
C ASP A 161 -0.35 14.74 -29.18
N LEU A 162 -0.64 15.43 -28.08
CA LEU A 162 0.35 16.28 -27.41
C LEU A 162 1.26 15.54 -26.40
N TYR A 163 0.80 14.44 -25.80
CA TYR A 163 1.48 13.75 -24.70
C TYR A 163 1.67 12.25 -24.95
N GLY A 164 1.32 11.76 -26.11
CA GLY A 164 1.46 10.33 -26.47
C GLY A 164 0.57 9.39 -25.65
N GLY A 165 -0.44 9.92 -24.94
CA GLY A 165 -1.37 9.10 -24.18
C GLY A 165 -2.28 9.91 -23.26
N ALA A 166 -3.43 9.32 -22.96
CA ALA A 166 -4.38 9.82 -21.98
C ALA A 166 -4.65 8.77 -20.90
N VAL A 167 -5.06 9.21 -19.72
CA VAL A 167 -5.51 8.32 -18.65
C VAL A 167 -6.91 8.74 -18.23
N LEU A 168 -7.87 7.84 -18.38
CA LEU A 168 -9.25 8.04 -17.97
C LEU A 168 -9.47 7.40 -16.59
N LYS A 169 -9.96 8.18 -15.60
CA LYS A 169 -10.08 7.72 -14.23
C LYS A 169 -11.49 7.93 -13.66
N TYR A 170 -12.01 6.92 -12.97
CA TYR A 170 -13.11 7.10 -12.06
C TYR A 170 -12.59 7.76 -10.77
N PRO A 171 -13.05 8.96 -10.39
CA PRO A 171 -12.39 9.75 -9.34
C PRO A 171 -12.52 9.17 -7.93
N TYR A 172 -13.51 8.33 -7.67
CA TYR A 172 -13.83 7.79 -6.33
C TYR A 172 -13.38 6.34 -6.12
N SER A 173 -12.37 5.88 -6.84
CA SER A 173 -11.77 4.55 -6.67
C SER A 173 -10.37 4.64 -6.07
N ALA A 174 -9.98 3.62 -5.30
CA ALA A 174 -8.63 3.46 -4.74
C ALA A 174 -7.88 2.31 -5.43
N GLY A 175 -6.54 2.30 -5.28
CA GLY A 175 -5.69 1.18 -5.70
C GLY A 175 -5.68 0.93 -7.22
N GLY A 176 -5.70 1.98 -8.04
CA GLY A 176 -5.58 1.89 -9.49
C GLY A 176 -6.77 1.25 -10.24
N LYS A 177 -7.74 0.67 -9.54
CA LYS A 177 -8.85 -0.10 -10.15
C LYS A 177 -9.70 0.71 -11.12
N GLY A 178 -9.87 2.00 -10.87
CA GLY A 178 -10.66 2.92 -11.69
C GLY A 178 -9.87 3.68 -12.74
N SER A 179 -8.61 3.35 -13.00
CA SER A 179 -7.75 4.04 -13.96
C SER A 179 -7.53 3.18 -15.19
N ARG A 180 -7.59 3.79 -16.38
CA ARG A 180 -7.36 3.13 -17.67
C ARG A 180 -6.48 4.01 -18.54
N ILE A 181 -5.39 3.46 -19.03
CA ILE A 181 -4.47 4.12 -19.96
C ILE A 181 -5.01 3.94 -21.39
N ILE A 182 -4.93 5.00 -22.17
CA ILE A 182 -5.32 5.07 -23.57
C ILE A 182 -4.07 5.47 -24.35
N LEU A 183 -3.59 4.61 -25.24
CA LEU A 183 -2.43 4.85 -26.08
C LEU A 183 -2.81 5.08 -27.55
N ASN A 184 -4.01 4.65 -27.95
CA ASN A 184 -4.49 4.73 -29.30
C ASN A 184 -5.93 5.25 -29.34
N SER A 185 -6.29 6.00 -30.37
CA SER A 185 -7.61 6.61 -30.51
C SER A 185 -8.77 5.59 -30.56
N TRP A 186 -8.53 4.40 -31.09
CA TRP A 186 -9.56 3.35 -31.17
C TRP A 186 -9.88 2.70 -29.81
N GLU A 187 -9.03 2.88 -28.80
CA GLU A 187 -9.25 2.36 -27.43
C GLU A 187 -10.22 3.23 -26.64
N ILE A 188 -10.39 4.51 -27.01
CA ILE A 188 -11.15 5.50 -26.21
C ILE A 188 -12.56 5.01 -25.91
N LYS A 189 -13.27 4.52 -26.93
CA LYS A 189 -14.67 4.06 -26.78
C LYS A 189 -14.78 2.84 -25.88
N GLU A 190 -13.92 1.85 -26.03
CA GLU A 190 -13.91 0.63 -25.23
C GLU A 190 -13.59 0.95 -23.76
N VAL A 191 -12.58 1.80 -23.52
CA VAL A 191 -12.18 2.24 -22.18
C VAL A 191 -13.31 3.00 -21.50
N TYR A 192 -13.93 3.93 -22.20
CA TYR A 192 -15.08 4.68 -21.69
C TYR A 192 -16.24 3.75 -21.32
N ASP A 193 -16.66 2.87 -22.23
CA ASP A 193 -17.78 1.95 -21.99
C ASP A 193 -17.50 1.02 -20.79
N THR A 194 -16.26 0.58 -20.66
CA THR A 194 -15.83 -0.24 -19.53
C THR A 194 -15.98 0.50 -18.20
N LEU A 195 -15.51 1.76 -18.12
CA LEU A 195 -15.65 2.57 -16.89
C LEU A 195 -17.12 2.87 -16.57
N ILE A 196 -17.93 3.18 -17.57
CA ILE A 196 -19.38 3.40 -17.37
C ILE A 196 -20.06 2.14 -16.85
N LYS A 197 -19.73 0.98 -17.41
CA LYS A 197 -20.26 -0.32 -16.97
C LYS A 197 -19.85 -0.66 -15.55
N ASP A 198 -18.54 -0.51 -15.23
CA ASP A 198 -17.97 -0.93 -13.96
C ASP A 198 -18.41 -0.03 -12.79
N TYR A 199 -18.53 1.27 -13.02
CA TYR A 199 -18.72 2.26 -11.95
C TYR A 199 -20.06 3.01 -11.98
N GLY A 200 -20.79 3.00 -13.10
CA GLY A 200 -22.01 3.80 -13.24
C GLY A 200 -23.11 3.44 -12.25
N LYS A 201 -23.26 2.16 -11.91
CA LYS A 201 -24.23 1.71 -10.92
C LYS A 201 -23.87 2.15 -9.50
N SER A 202 -22.61 1.94 -9.11
CA SER A 202 -22.11 2.32 -7.79
C SER A 202 -22.10 3.84 -7.59
N TYR A 203 -21.76 4.61 -8.62
CA TYR A 203 -21.87 6.06 -8.58
C TYR A 203 -23.29 6.52 -8.31
N LYS A 204 -24.28 6.02 -9.08
CA LYS A 204 -25.71 6.37 -8.90
C LYS A 204 -26.26 5.96 -7.53
N GLN A 205 -25.76 4.88 -6.96
CA GLN A 205 -26.14 4.46 -5.59
C GLN A 205 -25.55 5.39 -4.53
N ARG A 206 -24.31 5.84 -4.71
CA ARG A 206 -23.60 6.69 -3.74
C ARG A 206 -24.08 8.15 -3.79
N PHE A 207 -24.26 8.73 -4.98
CA PHE A 207 -24.49 10.16 -5.19
C PHE A 207 -25.92 10.50 -5.70
N GLY A 208 -26.73 9.51 -6.01
CA GLY A 208 -28.09 9.67 -6.55
C GLY A 208 -28.14 9.72 -8.08
N LYS A 209 -29.30 9.39 -8.64
CA LYS A 209 -29.51 9.20 -10.10
C LYS A 209 -29.36 10.49 -10.93
N LYS A 210 -29.55 11.67 -10.31
CA LYS A 210 -29.52 12.97 -11.00
C LYS A 210 -28.19 13.70 -10.86
N SER A 211 -27.21 13.14 -10.13
CA SER A 211 -25.89 13.75 -9.97
C SER A 211 -25.11 13.69 -11.28
N GLN A 212 -24.49 14.79 -11.66
CA GLN A 212 -23.48 14.78 -12.72
C GLN A 212 -22.33 13.87 -12.29
N TRP A 213 -21.93 12.99 -13.18
CA TRP A 213 -20.86 12.04 -12.90
C TRP A 213 -19.57 12.52 -13.54
N PRO A 214 -18.62 13.10 -12.79
CA PRO A 214 -17.36 13.51 -13.34
C PRO A 214 -16.46 12.29 -13.60
N LEU A 215 -15.74 12.35 -14.73
CA LEU A 215 -14.54 11.52 -14.98
C LEU A 215 -13.32 12.45 -14.96
N LEU A 216 -12.22 11.95 -14.44
CA LEU A 216 -10.92 12.62 -14.51
C LEU A 216 -10.17 12.11 -15.75
N ILE A 217 -9.75 13.03 -16.60
CA ILE A 217 -8.93 12.74 -17.79
C ILE A 217 -7.59 13.44 -17.60
N GLU A 218 -6.50 12.69 -17.68
CA GLU A 218 -5.14 13.24 -17.48
C GLU A 218 -4.24 12.92 -18.68
N SER A 219 -3.28 13.80 -18.93
CA SER A 219 -2.15 13.43 -19.80
C SER A 219 -1.37 12.28 -19.18
N ARG A 220 -0.93 11.34 -20.00
CA ARG A 220 -0.10 10.24 -19.54
C ARG A 220 1.23 10.80 -19.02
N MET A 221 1.56 10.46 -17.79
CA MET A 221 2.89 10.73 -17.21
C MET A 221 3.86 9.63 -17.66
N SER A 222 5.03 10.04 -18.09
CA SER A 222 6.17 9.16 -18.38
C SER A 222 7.16 9.18 -17.22
N GLY A 223 7.97 8.14 -17.12
CA GLY A 223 9.02 8.03 -16.09
C GLY A 223 8.88 6.76 -15.27
N VAL A 224 9.66 6.68 -14.19
CA VAL A 224 9.64 5.57 -13.25
C VAL A 224 8.62 5.84 -12.15
N GLU A 225 7.73 4.88 -11.92
CA GLU A 225 6.79 4.96 -10.80
C GLU A 225 7.53 4.73 -9.49
N ILE A 226 7.32 5.62 -8.54
CA ILE A 226 7.89 5.55 -7.20
C ILE A 226 6.91 6.09 -6.18
N SER A 227 6.92 5.51 -5.00
CA SER A 227 6.02 5.88 -3.93
C SER A 227 6.77 6.23 -2.67
N PHE A 228 6.21 7.19 -1.93
CA PHE A 228 6.78 7.65 -0.66
C PHE A 228 5.77 7.49 0.46
N ILE A 229 6.25 7.19 1.64
CA ILE A 229 5.44 7.19 2.85
C ILE A 229 5.97 8.28 3.76
N ILE A 230 5.10 9.19 4.16
CA ILE A 230 5.45 10.38 4.89
C ILE A 230 4.58 10.44 6.15
N LEU A 231 5.23 10.49 7.29
CA LEU A 231 4.60 10.79 8.56
C LEU A 231 4.63 12.30 8.77
N ILE A 232 3.53 12.89 9.20
CA ILE A 232 3.38 14.33 9.48
C ILE A 232 2.75 14.46 10.85
N ASP A 233 3.34 15.26 11.74
CA ASP A 233 2.80 15.54 13.05
C ASP A 233 1.85 16.76 13.05
N LYS A 234 1.25 17.05 14.20
CA LYS A 234 0.32 18.19 14.36
C LYS A 234 0.97 19.57 14.19
N ASN A 235 2.28 19.66 14.29
CA ASN A 235 3.05 20.90 14.12
C ASN A 235 3.51 21.09 12.66
N GLY A 236 3.36 20.04 11.82
CA GLY A 236 3.80 20.02 10.44
C GLY A 236 5.26 19.61 10.27
N ASN A 237 5.88 19.04 11.30
CA ASN A 237 7.14 18.33 11.13
C ASN A 237 6.86 17.01 10.41
N PHE A 238 7.82 16.54 9.62
CA PHE A 238 7.61 15.32 8.84
C PHE A 238 8.86 14.44 8.77
N GLN A 239 8.64 13.16 8.52
CA GLN A 239 9.68 12.20 8.18
C GLN A 239 9.26 11.40 6.96
N ILE A 240 10.16 11.31 5.97
CA ILE A 240 9.98 10.47 4.80
C ILE A 240 10.61 9.11 5.10
N LEU A 241 9.82 8.05 5.03
CA LEU A 241 10.29 6.68 5.25
C LEU A 241 11.03 6.15 4.00
N PRO A 242 11.80 5.04 4.11
CA PRO A 242 12.41 4.41 2.96
C PRO A 242 11.38 4.11 1.86
N THR A 243 11.84 4.15 0.63
CA THR A 243 10.98 3.91 -0.53
C THR A 243 10.81 2.42 -0.81
N SER A 244 9.86 2.10 -1.69
CA SER A 244 9.67 0.77 -2.24
C SER A 244 9.27 0.83 -3.71
N MET A 245 9.46 -0.28 -4.40
CA MET A 245 8.96 -0.51 -5.75
C MET A 245 7.88 -1.59 -5.68
N ASP A 246 6.69 -1.28 -6.20
CA ASP A 246 5.58 -2.23 -6.35
C ASP A 246 5.69 -3.03 -7.66
N TYR A 247 5.05 -4.17 -7.67
CA TYR A 247 4.87 -5.04 -8.84
C TYR A 247 3.37 -5.25 -9.05
N PRO A 248 2.67 -4.29 -9.66
CA PRO A 248 1.22 -4.29 -9.73
C PRO A 248 0.65 -5.26 -10.74
N GLU A 249 1.37 -5.61 -11.82
CA GLU A 249 0.88 -6.56 -12.80
C GLU A 249 0.90 -7.99 -12.27
N ARG A 250 -0.11 -8.77 -12.66
CA ARG A 250 -0.25 -10.16 -12.23
C ARG A 250 0.94 -11.04 -12.63
N PHE A 251 1.48 -10.84 -13.81
CA PHE A 251 2.61 -11.58 -14.38
C PHE A 251 3.73 -10.61 -14.78
N PRO A 252 4.96 -11.11 -15.04
CA PRO A 252 6.02 -10.32 -15.63
C PRO A 252 5.61 -9.69 -16.96
N GLY A 253 6.04 -8.45 -17.21
CA GLY A 253 5.75 -7.70 -18.42
C GLY A 253 4.69 -6.61 -18.24
N PRO A 254 4.40 -5.83 -19.30
CA PRO A 254 3.50 -4.69 -19.24
C PRO A 254 2.05 -5.09 -18.98
N ALA A 255 1.29 -4.18 -18.41
CA ALA A 255 -0.14 -4.35 -18.21
C ALA A 255 -0.89 -4.54 -19.53
N SER A 256 -1.81 -5.49 -19.55
CA SER A 256 -2.68 -5.79 -20.70
C SER A 256 -3.96 -6.48 -20.23
N LYS A 257 -4.85 -6.82 -21.18
CA LYS A 257 -6.06 -7.60 -20.88
C LYS A 257 -5.73 -8.96 -20.24
N ASP A 258 -4.64 -9.60 -20.68
CA ASP A 258 -4.19 -10.90 -20.17
C ASP A 258 -3.18 -10.77 -19.02
N ASN A 259 -2.68 -9.56 -18.76
CA ASN A 259 -1.80 -9.24 -17.63
C ASN A 259 -2.33 -8.01 -16.88
N PRO A 260 -3.43 -8.16 -16.13
CA PRO A 260 -4.08 -7.02 -15.49
C PRO A 260 -3.27 -6.47 -14.33
N ILE A 261 -3.45 -5.18 -14.07
CA ILE A 261 -3.02 -4.53 -12.83
C ILE A 261 -3.84 -5.11 -11.66
N THR A 262 -3.16 -5.37 -10.56
CA THR A 262 -3.71 -5.95 -9.33
C THR A 262 -3.51 -4.98 -8.16
N GLY A 263 -3.83 -5.40 -6.95
CA GLY A 263 -3.46 -4.67 -5.73
C GLY A 263 -2.02 -4.94 -5.26
N GLY A 264 -1.12 -5.31 -6.17
CA GLY A 264 0.29 -5.63 -5.92
C GLY A 264 0.56 -7.13 -5.74
N MET A 265 1.50 -7.67 -6.52
CA MET A 265 1.98 -9.05 -6.45
C MET A 265 3.20 -9.20 -5.53
N GLY A 266 3.76 -8.09 -5.12
CA GLY A 266 4.90 -8.01 -4.23
C GLY A 266 5.58 -6.66 -4.32
N SER A 267 6.58 -6.46 -3.48
CA SER A 267 7.30 -5.19 -3.41
C SER A 267 8.72 -5.41 -2.91
N ILE A 268 9.62 -4.49 -3.25
CA ILE A 268 11.00 -4.46 -2.76
C ILE A 268 11.31 -3.10 -2.12
N SER A 269 12.19 -3.09 -1.11
CA SER A 269 12.71 -1.86 -0.49
C SER A 269 14.22 -2.02 -0.23
N PRO A 270 15.07 -1.00 -0.56
CA PRO A 270 14.70 0.29 -1.12
C PRO A 270 14.23 0.19 -2.58
N HIS A 271 13.58 1.24 -3.07
CA HIS A 271 13.40 1.43 -4.51
C HIS A 271 14.78 1.59 -5.17
N PRO A 272 15.04 1.01 -6.36
CA PRO A 272 16.34 1.11 -7.01
C PRO A 272 16.82 2.55 -7.24
N MET A 273 15.89 3.49 -7.40
CA MET A 273 16.18 4.92 -7.64
C MET A 273 16.24 5.75 -6.34
N GLU A 274 16.23 5.14 -5.16
CA GLU A 274 16.31 5.84 -3.87
C GLU A 274 17.66 6.55 -3.72
N THR A 275 17.65 7.88 -3.65
CA THR A 275 18.84 8.74 -3.42
C THR A 275 18.50 9.86 -2.43
N PRO A 276 19.47 10.47 -1.75
CA PRO A 276 19.24 11.64 -0.90
C PRO A 276 18.59 12.80 -1.66
N ASP A 277 19.04 13.10 -2.87
CA ASP A 277 18.51 14.20 -3.70
C ASP A 277 17.02 13.99 -4.03
N LEU A 278 16.61 12.73 -4.20
CA LEU A 278 15.20 12.41 -4.40
C LEU A 278 14.35 12.73 -3.17
N PHE A 279 14.85 12.46 -1.97
CA PHE A 279 14.13 12.83 -0.74
C PHE A 279 14.02 14.35 -0.58
N GLU A 280 15.05 15.11 -0.94
CA GLU A 280 15.02 16.57 -0.93
C GLU A 280 14.01 17.11 -1.96
N MET A 281 13.97 16.56 -3.17
CA MET A 281 12.98 16.90 -4.20
C MET A 281 11.54 16.64 -3.70
N VAL A 282 11.26 15.49 -3.07
CA VAL A 282 9.95 15.17 -2.51
C VAL A 282 9.60 16.13 -1.38
N ALA A 283 10.53 16.42 -0.49
CA ALA A 283 10.32 17.35 0.61
C ALA A 283 9.95 18.76 0.10
N THR A 284 10.63 19.22 -0.94
CA THR A 284 10.46 20.57 -1.50
C THR A 284 9.21 20.67 -2.37
N ASP A 285 9.05 19.74 -3.32
CA ASP A 285 8.03 19.87 -4.36
C ASP A 285 6.66 19.32 -3.94
N ILE A 286 6.62 18.41 -2.95
CA ILE A 286 5.37 17.73 -2.57
C ILE A 286 5.02 18.01 -1.10
N VAL A 287 5.92 17.69 -0.15
CA VAL A 287 5.55 17.66 1.28
C VAL A 287 5.36 19.07 1.83
N THR A 288 6.31 19.97 1.59
CA THR A 288 6.23 21.35 2.09
C THR A 288 5.00 22.10 1.58
N PRO A 289 4.67 22.12 0.26
CA PRO A 289 3.45 22.77 -0.21
C PRO A 289 2.19 22.05 0.26
N LEU A 290 2.20 20.71 0.43
CA LEU A 290 1.05 19.99 0.98
C LEU A 290 0.79 20.35 2.45
N ILE A 291 1.83 20.44 3.28
CA ILE A 291 1.71 20.90 4.69
C ILE A 291 1.19 22.32 4.76
N LYS A 292 1.65 23.20 3.87
CA LYS A 292 1.09 24.56 3.74
C LYS A 292 -0.40 24.51 3.45
N ALA A 293 -0.82 23.73 2.45
CA ALA A 293 -2.23 23.53 2.13
C ALA A 293 -3.04 23.02 3.34
N MET A 294 -2.49 22.02 4.06
CA MET A 294 -3.14 21.46 5.24
C MET A 294 -3.31 22.49 6.36
N ARG A 295 -2.33 23.36 6.59
CA ARG A 295 -2.44 24.45 7.56
C ARG A 295 -3.52 25.46 7.17
N GLU A 296 -3.47 25.97 5.96
CA GLU A 296 -4.39 27.01 5.49
C GLU A 296 -5.85 26.53 5.41
N LYS A 297 -6.05 25.23 5.16
CA LYS A 297 -7.38 24.62 5.11
C LYS A 297 -7.82 23.96 6.43
N ASN A 298 -7.09 24.15 7.53
CA ASN A 298 -7.36 23.58 8.85
C ASN A 298 -7.48 22.04 8.80
N MET A 299 -6.58 21.40 8.07
CA MET A 299 -6.50 19.94 7.91
C MET A 299 -5.29 19.32 8.63
N LEU A 300 -4.35 20.18 9.11
CA LEU A 300 -3.09 19.70 9.70
C LEU A 300 -3.34 18.98 11.03
N ARG A 301 -2.84 17.76 11.10
CA ARG A 301 -2.95 16.86 12.25
C ARG A 301 -1.99 15.69 12.10
N PRO A 302 -1.80 14.85 13.16
CA PRO A 302 -1.04 13.61 13.01
C PRO A 302 -1.62 12.76 11.88
N CYS A 303 -0.82 12.53 10.84
CA CYS A 303 -1.27 11.75 9.69
C CYS A 303 -0.13 11.03 8.99
N LEU A 304 -0.52 10.06 8.15
CA LEU A 304 0.34 9.40 7.20
C LEU A 304 -0.22 9.69 5.80
N ILE A 305 0.65 10.09 4.90
CA ILE A 305 0.33 10.22 3.48
C ILE A 305 1.22 9.32 2.64
N TYR A 306 0.67 8.86 1.53
CA TYR A 306 1.33 7.96 0.60
C TYR A 306 1.12 8.47 -0.84
N PRO A 307 1.95 9.44 -1.31
CA PRO A 307 1.91 9.86 -2.69
C PRO A 307 2.56 8.82 -3.61
N GLY A 308 1.81 8.37 -4.62
CA GLY A 308 2.32 7.66 -5.78
C GLY A 308 2.75 8.66 -6.83
N CYS A 309 3.98 8.55 -7.31
CA CYS A 309 4.61 9.55 -8.17
C CYS A 309 5.24 8.93 -9.41
N PHE A 310 5.42 9.77 -10.45
CA PHE A 310 6.26 9.48 -11.60
C PHE A 310 7.49 10.38 -11.57
N LEU A 311 8.67 9.75 -11.65
CA LEU A 311 9.98 10.39 -11.64
C LEU A 311 10.54 10.42 -13.06
N SER A 312 10.84 11.62 -13.58
CA SER A 312 11.49 11.81 -14.86
C SER A 312 12.99 12.03 -14.67
N PHE A 313 13.78 11.67 -15.67
CA PHE A 313 15.24 11.73 -15.66
C PHE A 313 15.76 12.49 -16.87
N ASP A 314 16.94 13.04 -16.76
CA ASP A 314 17.73 13.52 -17.89
C ASP A 314 18.51 12.38 -18.57
N ASP A 315 19.31 12.72 -19.58
CA ASP A 315 20.14 11.78 -20.33
C ASP A 315 21.24 11.14 -19.48
N HIS A 316 21.54 11.70 -18.32
CA HIS A 316 22.53 11.20 -17.34
C HIS A 316 21.88 10.40 -16.21
N MET A 317 20.57 10.10 -16.30
CA MET A 317 19.78 9.40 -15.29
C MET A 317 19.68 10.15 -13.95
N ALA A 318 19.91 11.47 -13.95
CA ALA A 318 19.62 12.29 -12.78
C ALA A 318 18.13 12.62 -12.72
N PRO A 319 17.48 12.56 -11.54
CA PRO A 319 16.07 12.91 -11.41
C PRO A 319 15.86 14.41 -11.68
N THR A 320 14.98 14.72 -12.62
CA THR A 320 14.73 16.11 -13.05
C THR A 320 13.38 16.64 -12.62
N ARG A 321 12.40 15.75 -12.42
CA ARG A 321 11.03 16.16 -12.08
C ARG A 321 10.27 15.01 -11.44
N ILE A 322 9.53 15.32 -10.39
CA ILE A 322 8.58 14.42 -9.76
C ILE A 322 7.15 14.93 -9.97
N ARG A 323 6.19 14.04 -10.25
CA ARG A 323 4.77 14.38 -10.45
C ARG A 323 3.89 13.41 -9.70
N VAL A 324 2.95 13.93 -8.93
CA VAL A 324 1.99 13.15 -8.14
C VAL A 324 0.89 12.58 -9.04
N CYS A 325 0.75 11.27 -9.03
CA CYS A 325 -0.36 10.55 -9.66
C CYS A 325 -1.60 10.57 -8.79
N GLU A 326 -1.44 10.18 -7.52
CA GLU A 326 -2.46 10.18 -6.49
C GLU A 326 -1.82 10.32 -5.11
N ILE A 327 -2.59 10.74 -4.11
CA ILE A 327 -2.17 10.76 -2.71
C ILE A 327 -3.14 9.87 -1.93
N ASN A 328 -2.58 8.86 -1.26
CA ASN A 328 -3.34 8.01 -0.36
C ASN A 328 -3.07 8.44 1.10
N ILE A 329 -3.99 8.14 2.01
CA ILE A 329 -3.95 8.55 3.43
C ILE A 329 -3.79 7.36 4.38
N ARG A 330 -3.24 6.29 3.87
CA ARG A 330 -3.07 5.02 4.56
C ARG A 330 -1.75 4.36 4.17
N PRO A 331 -1.21 3.44 4.99
CA PRO A 331 -0.09 2.61 4.58
C PRO A 331 -0.45 1.76 3.34
N PRO A 332 0.43 1.66 2.34
CA PRO A 332 0.18 0.82 1.15
C PRO A 332 0.32 -0.68 1.44
N GLU A 333 -0.19 -1.53 0.56
CA GLU A 333 0.04 -2.97 0.58
C GLU A 333 0.19 -3.52 -0.85
N PRO A 334 1.34 -4.14 -1.18
CA PRO A 334 2.33 -4.76 -0.26
C PRO A 334 3.52 -3.89 0.16
N GLU A 335 3.66 -2.67 -0.33
CA GLU A 335 4.88 -1.83 -0.22
C GLU A 335 5.26 -1.49 1.23
N TRP A 336 4.27 -1.33 2.12
CA TRP A 336 4.50 -1.09 3.54
C TRP A 336 5.34 -2.19 4.19
N GLN A 337 5.14 -3.45 3.78
CA GLN A 337 5.77 -4.60 4.42
C GLN A 337 7.31 -4.58 4.31
N PRO A 338 7.94 -4.46 3.12
CA PRO A 338 9.38 -4.40 3.04
C PRO A 338 9.97 -3.10 3.62
N ILE A 339 9.23 -1.98 3.63
CA ILE A 339 9.68 -0.70 4.20
C ILE A 339 9.86 -0.83 5.72
N ILE A 340 8.81 -1.21 6.45
CA ILE A 340 8.88 -1.24 7.93
C ILE A 340 9.85 -2.28 8.47
N ARG A 341 10.14 -3.33 7.70
CA ARG A 341 11.16 -4.31 8.05
C ARG A 341 12.59 -3.77 8.01
N ARG A 342 12.80 -2.64 7.35
CA ARG A 342 14.08 -1.92 7.33
C ARG A 342 14.15 -0.84 8.42
N ILE A 343 13.06 -0.55 9.13
CA ILE A 343 13.00 0.47 10.17
C ILE A 343 13.16 -0.20 11.55
N ARG A 344 14.02 0.36 12.41
CA ARG A 344 14.24 -0.14 13.78
C ARG A 344 13.40 0.56 14.82
N ASN A 345 12.95 1.79 14.56
CA ASN A 345 12.28 2.66 15.51
C ASN A 345 10.85 3.05 15.11
N LEU A 346 10.12 2.16 14.43
CA LEU A 346 8.74 2.44 13.97
C LEU A 346 7.83 2.93 15.13
N GLY A 347 7.93 2.32 16.30
CA GLY A 347 7.15 2.74 17.46
C GLY A 347 7.46 4.16 17.91
N ALA A 348 8.73 4.56 17.92
CA ALA A 348 9.15 5.92 18.27
C ALA A 348 8.65 6.95 17.25
N LEU A 349 8.71 6.64 15.96
CA LEU A 349 8.19 7.49 14.89
C LEU A 349 6.68 7.72 15.02
N ILE A 350 5.91 6.66 15.26
CA ILE A 350 4.46 6.76 15.45
C ILE A 350 4.13 7.59 16.72
N LYS A 351 4.83 7.34 17.82
CA LYS A 351 4.67 8.11 19.06
C LYS A 351 4.96 9.59 18.82
N ALA A 352 6.10 9.92 18.20
CA ALA A 352 6.49 11.30 17.91
C ALA A 352 5.50 12.00 16.96
N THR A 353 4.95 11.27 15.99
CA THR A 353 3.88 11.79 15.11
C THR A 353 2.66 12.25 15.92
N ILE A 354 2.25 11.46 16.92
CA ILE A 354 1.12 11.79 17.81
C ILE A 354 1.47 12.96 18.76
N GLU A 355 2.65 12.93 19.35
CA GLU A 355 3.06 13.91 20.36
C GLU A 355 3.43 15.28 19.75
N GLY A 356 3.80 15.33 18.47
CA GLY A 356 4.13 16.56 17.77
C GLY A 356 5.60 16.98 17.87
N ASN A 357 6.50 15.99 18.03
CA ASN A 357 7.94 16.17 18.08
C ASN A 357 8.68 15.27 17.07
N LEU A 358 8.10 15.11 15.90
CA LEU A 358 8.62 14.22 14.86
C LEU A 358 9.96 14.70 14.26
N ASP A 359 10.29 15.97 14.41
CA ASP A 359 11.60 16.56 14.07
C ASP A 359 12.74 16.07 14.96
N GLU A 360 12.44 15.57 16.16
CA GLU A 360 13.42 15.00 17.09
C GLU A 360 13.68 13.51 16.83
N VAL A 361 12.88 12.86 15.99
CA VAL A 361 12.95 11.41 15.76
C VAL A 361 13.20 11.07 14.29
N ILE A 362 14.45 10.69 13.98
CA ILE A 362 14.86 10.31 12.62
C ILE A 362 14.61 8.81 12.40
N PRO A 363 14.14 8.39 11.22
CA PRO A 363 14.01 6.97 10.89
C PRO A 363 15.34 6.22 10.98
N GLU A 364 15.45 5.24 11.88
CA GLU A 364 16.60 4.35 11.96
C GLU A 364 16.50 3.25 10.91
N VAL A 365 17.03 3.54 9.73
CA VAL A 365 16.95 2.65 8.56
C VAL A 365 18.15 1.70 8.53
N ARG A 366 17.87 0.41 8.34
CA ARG A 366 18.89 -0.59 7.99
C ARG A 366 19.30 -0.36 6.53
N SER A 367 20.19 0.61 6.29
CA SER A 367 20.62 1.03 4.94
C SER A 367 21.38 -0.04 4.19
N ASP A 368 22.02 -0.96 4.93
CA ASP A 368 22.72 -2.14 4.44
C ASP A 368 21.79 -3.30 4.05
N GLN A 369 20.48 -3.16 4.24
CA GLN A 369 19.53 -4.23 3.96
C GLN A 369 18.63 -3.93 2.77
N ILE A 370 18.33 -4.99 2.03
CA ILE A 370 17.19 -5.07 1.14
C ILE A 370 16.11 -5.95 1.74
N SER A 371 14.86 -5.65 1.46
CA SER A 371 13.69 -6.40 1.90
C SER A 371 12.79 -6.68 0.70
N ILE A 372 12.25 -7.90 0.62
CA ILE A 372 11.34 -8.34 -0.43
C ILE A 372 10.07 -8.87 0.21
N CYS A 373 8.93 -8.45 -0.31
CA CYS A 373 7.61 -9.00 -0.04
C CYS A 373 7.06 -9.66 -1.30
N VAL A 374 6.59 -10.89 -1.21
CA VAL A 374 5.96 -11.64 -2.31
C VAL A 374 4.57 -12.08 -1.88
N ALA A 375 3.56 -11.74 -2.68
CA ALA A 375 2.19 -12.21 -2.48
C ALA A 375 2.00 -13.59 -3.11
N LEU A 376 1.60 -14.57 -2.30
CA LEU A 376 1.11 -15.85 -2.78
C LEU A 376 -0.41 -15.74 -2.98
N VAL A 377 -0.86 -16.00 -4.19
CA VAL A 377 -2.24 -15.80 -4.65
C VAL A 377 -2.87 -17.11 -5.08
N THR A 378 -4.21 -17.20 -5.04
CA THR A 378 -4.90 -18.41 -5.52
C THR A 378 -4.96 -18.45 -7.04
N GLY A 379 -4.82 -19.65 -7.58
CA GLY A 379 -5.00 -19.99 -8.98
C GLY A 379 -3.78 -19.76 -9.83
N SER A 380 -3.70 -20.54 -10.87
CA SER A 380 -2.63 -20.49 -11.85
C SER A 380 -3.13 -20.97 -13.21
N GLY A 381 -2.27 -21.03 -14.17
CA GLY A 381 -2.54 -21.45 -15.54
C GLY A 381 -1.96 -20.47 -16.53
N GLY A 382 -1.23 -19.47 -16.05
CA GLY A 382 -0.59 -18.43 -16.84
C GLY A 382 -1.59 -17.39 -17.41
N PRO A 383 -1.09 -16.41 -18.15
CA PRO A 383 -1.86 -15.25 -18.61
C PRO A 383 -3.11 -15.62 -19.45
N GLN A 384 -3.02 -16.65 -20.25
CA GLN A 384 -4.09 -17.04 -21.16
C GLN A 384 -5.27 -17.77 -20.50
N SER A 385 -5.07 -18.30 -19.27
CA SER A 385 -6.13 -19.07 -18.60
C SER A 385 -7.21 -18.21 -17.99
N GLN A 386 -6.92 -16.95 -17.64
CA GLN A 386 -7.79 -16.03 -16.90
C GLN A 386 -8.43 -16.66 -15.63
N LYS A 387 -7.75 -17.64 -15.02
CA LYS A 387 -8.19 -18.33 -13.81
C LYS A 387 -7.36 -17.89 -12.62
N GLY A 388 -8.01 -17.87 -11.44
CA GLY A 388 -7.37 -17.43 -10.22
C GLY A 388 -7.31 -15.89 -10.12
N TYR A 389 -6.52 -15.38 -9.18
CA TYR A 389 -6.36 -13.95 -8.93
C TYR A 389 -5.77 -13.21 -10.15
N PRO A 390 -6.34 -12.05 -10.58
CA PRO A 390 -7.45 -11.31 -9.97
C PRO A 390 -8.84 -11.67 -10.51
N TRP A 391 -8.99 -12.56 -11.51
CA TRP A 391 -10.26 -12.88 -12.14
C TRP A 391 -11.18 -13.73 -11.26
N SER A 392 -10.61 -14.62 -10.47
CA SER A 392 -11.34 -15.45 -9.51
C SER A 392 -10.45 -15.79 -8.32
N CYS A 393 -11.04 -16.23 -7.24
CA CYS A 393 -10.31 -16.71 -6.07
C CYS A 393 -11.02 -17.92 -5.47
N THR A 394 -10.25 -18.80 -4.86
CA THR A 394 -10.76 -20.00 -4.21
C THR A 394 -10.88 -19.74 -2.71
N LYS A 395 -12.03 -20.12 -2.13
CA LYS A 395 -12.33 -19.98 -0.71
C LYS A 395 -12.55 -21.33 -0.03
N GLY A 396 -12.20 -21.42 1.25
CA GLY A 396 -12.46 -22.56 2.10
C GLY A 396 -11.58 -23.79 1.84
N GLU A 397 -10.51 -23.66 1.06
CA GLU A 397 -9.51 -24.69 0.89
C GLU A 397 -8.46 -24.64 2.02
N LEU A 398 -7.95 -25.81 2.43
CA LEU A 398 -6.95 -25.93 3.48
C LEU A 398 -5.67 -25.20 3.11
N VAL A 399 -5.20 -24.34 4.02
CA VAL A 399 -3.90 -23.67 3.93
C VAL A 399 -2.92 -24.41 4.85
N ASP A 400 -1.95 -25.09 4.25
CA ASP A 400 -0.93 -25.89 4.93
C ASP A 400 0.40 -25.12 4.97
N ILE A 401 0.95 -24.91 6.18
CA ILE A 401 2.14 -24.09 6.41
C ILE A 401 3.09 -24.79 7.37
N ASP A 402 4.31 -25.07 6.93
CA ASP A 402 5.40 -25.55 7.77
C ASP A 402 6.09 -24.38 8.50
N PHE A 403 5.47 -23.91 9.58
CA PHE A 403 5.99 -22.79 10.36
C PHE A 403 7.41 -23.02 10.90
N ALA A 404 7.75 -24.25 11.26
CA ALA A 404 9.08 -24.58 11.79
C ALA A 404 10.16 -24.41 10.70
N TYR A 405 9.90 -24.89 9.49
CA TYR A 405 10.79 -24.69 8.35
C TYR A 405 10.96 -23.21 8.01
N LEU A 406 9.84 -22.46 7.94
CA LEU A 406 9.87 -21.05 7.57
C LEU A 406 10.64 -20.20 8.59
N LYS A 407 10.44 -20.46 9.88
CA LYS A 407 11.23 -19.82 10.96
C LYS A 407 12.71 -20.14 10.84
N LYS A 408 13.09 -21.41 10.65
CA LYS A 408 14.47 -21.83 10.45
C LYS A 408 15.12 -21.15 9.24
N LYS A 409 14.36 -20.95 8.16
CA LYS A 409 14.81 -20.26 6.94
C LYS A 409 14.70 -18.73 7.03
N LYS A 410 14.23 -18.16 8.13
CA LYS A 410 13.98 -16.72 8.30
C LYS A 410 13.10 -16.16 7.17
N ILE A 411 12.05 -16.88 6.80
CA ILE A 411 10.97 -16.42 5.93
C ILE A 411 9.83 -16.03 6.85
N GLN A 412 9.50 -14.74 6.91
CA GLN A 412 8.38 -14.25 7.68
C GLN A 412 7.13 -14.29 6.79
N VAL A 413 6.17 -15.10 7.18
CA VAL A 413 4.89 -15.22 6.48
C VAL A 413 3.83 -14.40 7.21
N ILE A 414 2.96 -13.72 6.46
CA ILE A 414 1.91 -12.87 6.98
C ILE A 414 0.58 -13.29 6.33
N PRO A 415 -0.46 -13.65 7.09
CA PRO A 415 -1.76 -13.98 6.54
C PRO A 415 -2.41 -12.72 5.93
N SER A 416 -3.11 -12.89 4.80
CA SER A 416 -3.85 -11.81 4.14
C SER A 416 -5.31 -12.25 3.92
N ALA A 417 -5.63 -12.99 2.86
CA ALA A 417 -7.00 -13.49 2.66
C ALA A 417 -7.15 -14.93 3.19
N MET A 418 -7.21 -15.05 4.51
CA MET A 418 -7.32 -16.33 5.22
C MET A 418 -8.33 -16.27 6.36
N THR A 419 -8.94 -17.40 6.65
CA THR A 419 -9.74 -17.61 7.87
C THR A 419 -9.17 -18.78 8.67
N TYR A 420 -9.67 -18.96 9.88
CA TYR A 420 -9.29 -20.06 10.76
C TYR A 420 -10.54 -20.75 11.30
N SER A 421 -10.58 -22.06 11.16
CA SER A 421 -11.60 -22.90 11.77
C SER A 421 -11.11 -23.36 13.14
N SER A 422 -11.71 -22.83 14.21
CA SER A 422 -11.35 -23.23 15.57
C SER A 422 -11.76 -24.67 15.90
N GLU A 423 -12.82 -25.18 15.26
CA GLU A 423 -13.28 -26.55 15.44
C GLU A 423 -12.32 -27.57 14.83
N GLU A 424 -11.76 -27.26 13.65
CA GLU A 424 -10.86 -28.15 12.93
C GLU A 424 -9.37 -27.85 13.24
N GLY A 425 -9.07 -26.70 13.84
CA GLY A 425 -7.71 -26.27 14.13
C GLY A 425 -6.89 -25.93 12.88
N ILE A 426 -7.53 -25.54 11.76
CA ILE A 426 -6.90 -25.34 10.47
C ILE A 426 -7.12 -23.96 9.88
N PHE A 427 -6.17 -23.51 9.05
CA PHE A 427 -6.31 -22.32 8.22
C PHE A 427 -7.00 -22.66 6.90
N LYS A 428 -7.86 -21.75 6.42
CA LYS A 428 -8.56 -21.88 5.13
C LYS A 428 -8.37 -20.63 4.29
N SER A 429 -8.26 -20.77 2.98
CA SER A 429 -8.23 -19.64 2.04
C SER A 429 -9.56 -18.88 2.05
N ASP A 430 -9.53 -17.55 1.97
CA ASP A 430 -10.73 -16.69 1.92
C ASP A 430 -10.63 -15.60 0.85
N GLY A 431 -9.89 -15.84 -0.20
CA GLY A 431 -9.86 -14.89 -1.29
C GLY A 431 -8.56 -14.85 -2.09
N SER A 432 -8.21 -13.66 -2.51
CA SER A 432 -7.27 -13.36 -3.59
C SER A 432 -5.80 -13.55 -3.22
N ARG A 433 -5.25 -12.64 -2.43
CA ARG A 433 -3.87 -12.74 -1.93
C ARG A 433 -3.92 -13.45 -0.57
N VAL A 434 -3.49 -14.71 -0.53
CA VAL A 434 -3.69 -15.57 0.65
C VAL A 434 -2.67 -15.27 1.72
N ILE A 435 -1.40 -15.16 1.32
CA ILE A 435 -0.24 -15.00 2.21
C ILE A 435 0.78 -14.08 1.58
N TYR A 436 1.46 -13.29 2.42
CA TYR A 436 2.69 -12.60 2.04
C TYR A 436 3.91 -13.30 2.64
N CYS A 437 4.94 -13.47 1.81
CA CYS A 437 6.25 -13.95 2.23
C CYS A 437 7.24 -12.79 2.25
N ASN A 438 7.83 -12.51 3.41
CA ASN A 438 8.79 -11.44 3.61
C ASN A 438 10.17 -12.00 3.94
N VAL A 439 11.18 -11.52 3.25
CA VAL A 439 12.59 -11.88 3.48
C VAL A 439 13.50 -10.66 3.36
N ASN A 440 14.55 -10.64 4.18
CA ASN A 440 15.55 -9.59 4.17
C ASN A 440 16.94 -10.19 3.96
N ALA A 441 17.85 -9.41 3.39
CA ALA A 441 19.28 -9.69 3.38
C ALA A 441 20.08 -8.42 3.61
N THR A 442 21.18 -8.56 4.34
CA THR A 442 22.24 -7.57 4.37
C THR A 442 23.04 -7.66 3.07
N VAL A 443 23.29 -6.51 2.46
CA VAL A 443 24.10 -6.38 1.26
C VAL A 443 25.41 -5.69 1.66
N THR A 444 26.51 -6.42 1.61
CA THR A 444 27.82 -5.87 1.89
C THR A 444 28.18 -4.80 0.82
N PRO A 445 28.79 -3.67 1.20
CA PRO A 445 29.25 -2.66 0.24
C PRO A 445 30.06 -3.30 -0.91
N GLY A 446 29.81 -2.86 -2.13
CA GLY A 446 30.42 -3.42 -3.34
C GLY A 446 29.85 -4.75 -3.83
N LYS A 447 28.80 -5.28 -3.18
CA LYS A 447 28.07 -6.47 -3.67
C LYS A 447 26.76 -6.06 -4.34
N SER A 448 26.40 -6.75 -5.42
CA SER A 448 25.18 -6.51 -6.19
C SER A 448 23.92 -6.73 -5.35
N ARG A 449 23.06 -5.71 -5.30
CA ARG A 449 21.71 -5.79 -4.71
C ARG A 449 20.85 -6.80 -5.46
N ALA A 450 20.97 -6.86 -6.78
CA ALA A 450 20.25 -7.76 -7.64
C ALA A 450 20.53 -9.24 -7.30
N LYS A 451 21.81 -9.60 -7.14
CA LYS A 451 22.20 -10.95 -6.71
C LYS A 451 21.69 -11.30 -5.30
N ALA A 452 21.59 -10.29 -4.42
CA ALA A 452 20.98 -10.48 -3.10
C ALA A 452 19.46 -10.70 -3.21
N ALA A 453 18.77 -9.92 -4.03
CA ALA A 453 17.34 -10.04 -4.30
C ALA A 453 17.00 -11.41 -4.92
N GLU A 454 17.79 -11.87 -5.89
CA GLU A 454 17.64 -13.19 -6.49
C GLU A 454 17.74 -14.31 -5.43
N ARG A 455 18.74 -14.25 -4.56
CA ARG A 455 18.88 -15.23 -3.47
C ARG A 455 17.68 -15.23 -2.52
N LEU A 456 17.13 -14.06 -2.22
CA LEU A 456 15.94 -13.93 -1.38
C LEU A 456 14.71 -14.52 -2.07
N ARG A 457 14.51 -14.21 -3.34
CA ARG A 457 13.44 -14.77 -4.16
C ARG A 457 13.55 -16.29 -4.27
N GLN A 458 14.75 -16.80 -4.56
CA GLN A 458 15.02 -18.23 -4.64
C GLN A 458 14.72 -18.95 -3.32
N LYS A 459 14.95 -18.31 -2.19
CA LYS A 459 14.62 -18.86 -0.87
C LYS A 459 13.10 -19.06 -0.69
N ILE A 460 12.27 -18.09 -1.15
CA ILE A 460 10.81 -18.23 -1.15
C ILE A 460 10.38 -19.31 -2.14
N LEU A 461 10.93 -19.32 -3.35
CA LEU A 461 10.64 -20.30 -4.38
C LEU A 461 10.93 -21.72 -3.89
N THR A 462 12.08 -21.94 -3.29
CA THR A 462 12.45 -23.25 -2.72
C THR A 462 11.48 -23.70 -1.62
N ALA A 463 11.02 -22.80 -0.76
CA ALA A 463 10.02 -23.15 0.26
C ALA A 463 8.67 -23.52 -0.39
N PHE A 464 8.26 -22.79 -1.41
CA PHE A 464 7.04 -23.04 -2.17
C PHE A 464 7.11 -24.40 -2.92
N GLU A 465 8.16 -24.65 -3.70
CA GLU A 465 8.35 -25.87 -4.49
C GLU A 465 8.45 -27.13 -3.61
N ASN A 466 9.04 -27.00 -2.42
CA ASN A 466 9.09 -28.07 -1.43
C ASN A 466 7.78 -28.23 -0.64
N GLY A 467 6.70 -27.59 -1.05
CA GLY A 467 5.39 -27.72 -0.44
C GLY A 467 5.30 -27.20 1.01
N LYS A 468 6.17 -26.25 1.40
CA LYS A 468 6.21 -25.68 2.76
C LYS A 468 5.14 -24.61 2.99
N ILE A 469 4.48 -24.17 1.92
CA ILE A 469 3.32 -23.28 1.91
C ILE A 469 2.42 -23.75 0.77
N ARG A 470 1.22 -24.22 1.10
CA ARG A 470 0.26 -24.72 0.13
C ARG A 470 -1.16 -24.25 0.44
N VAL A 471 -1.94 -24.06 -0.60
CA VAL A 471 -3.40 -24.16 -0.55
C VAL A 471 -3.76 -25.45 -1.27
N ILE A 472 -4.32 -26.38 -0.53
CA ILE A 472 -4.58 -27.74 -1.01
C ILE A 472 -5.92 -27.78 -1.74
N PRO A 473 -5.94 -28.03 -3.07
CA PRO A 473 -7.18 -28.18 -3.81
C PRO A 473 -8.00 -29.37 -3.30
N ARG A 474 -9.31 -29.20 -3.13
CA ARG A 474 -10.21 -30.29 -2.68
C ARG A 474 -10.16 -31.50 -3.60
N GLU A 475 -10.02 -31.26 -4.90
CA GLU A 475 -9.95 -32.29 -5.94
C GLU A 475 -8.55 -32.91 -6.11
N ASN A 476 -7.50 -32.34 -5.51
CA ASN A 476 -6.13 -32.84 -5.62
C ASN A 476 -5.33 -32.60 -4.32
N PRO A 477 -5.36 -33.52 -3.36
CA PRO A 477 -4.67 -33.37 -2.08
C PRO A 477 -3.14 -33.22 -2.16
N GLN A 478 -2.53 -33.63 -3.28
CA GLN A 478 -1.09 -33.45 -3.52
C GLN A 478 -0.76 -32.13 -4.24
N GLY A 479 -1.77 -31.40 -4.68
CA GLY A 479 -1.64 -30.16 -5.42
C GLY A 479 -1.32 -28.94 -4.54
N ASN A 480 -1.04 -27.85 -5.22
CA ASN A 480 -0.94 -26.52 -4.62
C ASN A 480 -1.67 -25.50 -5.50
N ARG A 481 -2.66 -24.83 -4.94
CA ARG A 481 -3.46 -23.82 -5.64
C ARG A 481 -2.77 -22.46 -5.69
N LEU A 482 -1.68 -22.28 -4.94
CA LEU A 482 -0.96 -21.03 -4.89
C LEU A 482 -0.08 -20.81 -6.12
N ASP A 483 0.06 -19.56 -6.48
CA ASP A 483 1.01 -19.05 -7.47
C ASP A 483 1.55 -17.70 -7.02
N PHE A 484 2.61 -17.21 -7.64
CA PHE A 484 3.21 -15.91 -7.36
C PHE A 484 4.02 -15.39 -8.54
N ARG A 485 4.26 -14.10 -8.55
CA ARG A 485 5.08 -13.43 -9.57
C ARG A 485 6.57 -13.69 -9.29
N ARG A 486 7.30 -14.22 -10.30
CA ARG A 486 8.65 -14.75 -10.12
C ARG A 486 9.79 -13.77 -10.37
N ASP A 487 9.51 -12.59 -10.91
CA ASP A 487 10.52 -11.56 -11.25
C ASP A 487 10.70 -10.47 -10.20
N ILE A 488 10.02 -10.57 -9.05
CA ILE A 488 10.12 -9.59 -7.97
C ILE A 488 11.58 -9.46 -7.52
N GLY A 489 12.12 -8.24 -7.62
CA GLY A 489 13.51 -7.94 -7.34
C GLY A 489 14.45 -7.96 -8.56
N ASN A 490 14.00 -8.35 -9.75
CA ASN A 490 14.85 -8.32 -10.95
C ASN A 490 15.21 -6.88 -11.38
N HIS A 491 14.39 -5.90 -11.02
CA HIS A 491 14.60 -4.49 -11.41
C HIS A 491 15.82 -3.84 -10.74
N PHE A 492 16.41 -4.45 -9.72
CA PHE A 492 17.72 -4.01 -9.24
C PHE A 492 18.81 -4.13 -10.31
N ASP A 493 18.73 -5.14 -11.20
CA ASP A 493 19.67 -5.28 -12.32
C ASP A 493 19.54 -4.14 -13.32
N MET A 494 18.31 -3.69 -13.62
CA MET A 494 18.07 -2.56 -14.51
C MET A 494 18.62 -1.26 -13.93
N ALA A 495 18.45 -1.03 -12.63
CA ALA A 495 18.98 0.16 -11.96
C ALA A 495 20.51 0.12 -11.89
N GLU A 496 21.11 -1.03 -11.62
CA GLU A 496 22.59 -1.17 -11.64
C GLU A 496 23.18 -0.97 -13.04
N ALA A 497 22.41 -1.30 -14.09
CA ALA A 497 22.80 -1.04 -15.48
C ALA A 497 22.60 0.43 -15.92
N LEU A 498 21.69 1.15 -15.24
CA LEU A 498 21.34 2.54 -15.55
C LEU A 498 22.09 3.56 -14.68
N LEU A 499 22.56 3.17 -13.49
CA LEU A 499 23.36 4.03 -12.64
C LEU A 499 24.85 3.88 -13.03
N PRO A 500 25.56 4.98 -13.36
CA PRO A 500 27.00 4.93 -13.41
C PRO A 500 27.50 4.45 -12.05
N THR A 501 28.47 3.57 -12.05
CA THR A 501 29.12 3.02 -10.86
C THR A 501 29.55 4.19 -9.97
N ILE A 502 28.72 4.51 -8.98
CA ILE A 502 29.11 5.47 -7.95
C ILE A 502 30.18 4.76 -7.12
N VAL A 503 31.42 5.14 -7.37
CA VAL A 503 32.62 4.73 -6.63
C VAL A 503 32.60 5.37 -5.26
#